data_7ae926c9765230d47a97da0308ce6515
#
_entry.id   7ae926c9765230d47a97da0308ce6515
#
_cell.length_a   1.000
_cell.length_b   1.000
_cell.length_c   1.000
_cell.angle_alpha   90.00
_cell.angle_beta   90.00
_cell.angle_gamma   90.00
#
_symmetry.space_group_name_H-M   'P 1'
#
loop_
_entity.id
_entity.type
_entity.pdbx_description
1 polymer ?
#
loop_
_entity_poly.entity_id
_entity_poly.type
_entity_poly.pdbx_seq_one_letter_code
_entity_poly.pdbx_strand_id
1 'polypeptide(L)'
;LGDFNAEPESEPYNLITDFSNRHHLVDAKQICQSVTGPDYTFTGFKVGAQPGKRIDYIFIKNNVQTLSYKVIETHSGEYYPSDHLPVNASLRFY
;
A
#
# COMPACT_ATOMS: atom_id res chain seq x y z
N LEU A 1 -1.84 2.34 9.26
CA LEU A 1 -1.71 2.76 7.86
C LEU A 1 -0.86 4.02 7.76
N GLY A 2 -0.27 4.23 6.61
CA GLY A 2 0.47 5.46 6.34
C GLY A 2 1.69 5.25 5.48
N ASP A 3 2.52 6.29 5.41
CA ASP A 3 3.82 6.28 4.73
C ASP A 3 4.85 5.67 5.68
N PHE A 4 5.36 4.50 5.31
CA PHE A 4 6.38 3.80 6.11
C PHE A 4 7.78 4.02 5.55
N ASN A 5 7.89 4.73 4.43
CA ASN A 5 9.14 5.06 3.77
C ASN A 5 10.03 3.83 3.53
N ALA A 6 9.39 2.70 3.27
CA ALA A 6 10.04 1.40 3.07
C ALA A 6 9.33 0.63 1.98
N GLU A 7 10.08 -0.02 1.10
CA GLU A 7 9.52 -0.83 0.02
C GLU A 7 9.18 -2.25 0.51
N PRO A 8 8.32 -2.99 -0.24
CA PRO A 8 8.06 -4.40 0.07
C PRO A 8 9.37 -5.19 0.10
N GLU A 9 9.43 -6.17 1.00
CA GLU A 9 10.60 -7.05 1.18
C GLU A 9 11.85 -6.34 1.73
N SER A 10 11.76 -5.06 2.07
CA SER A 10 12.81 -4.37 2.83
C SER A 10 12.83 -4.85 4.29
N GLU A 11 13.93 -4.57 4.99
CA GLU A 11 14.04 -5.01 6.38
C GLU A 11 12.90 -4.49 7.28
N PRO A 12 12.53 -3.19 7.25
CA PRO A 12 11.38 -2.73 8.04
C PRO A 12 10.08 -3.42 7.71
N TYR A 13 9.81 -3.64 6.42
CA TYR A 13 8.62 -4.35 5.98
C TYR A 13 8.60 -5.79 6.50
N ASN A 14 9.73 -6.49 6.38
CA ASN A 14 9.84 -7.87 6.82
C ASN A 14 9.69 -8.02 8.33
N LEU A 15 10.20 -7.07 9.11
CA LEU A 15 10.02 -7.06 10.56
C LEU A 15 8.56 -6.93 10.97
N ILE A 16 7.80 -6.08 10.25
CA ILE A 16 6.37 -5.87 10.53
C ILE A 16 5.55 -7.12 10.19
N THR A 17 5.88 -7.79 9.09
CA THR A 17 5.08 -8.89 8.54
C THR A 17 5.58 -10.29 8.89
N ASP A 18 6.60 -10.42 9.71
CA ASP A 18 7.20 -11.70 10.09
C ASP A 18 6.23 -12.57 10.88
N PHE A 19 5.76 -13.68 10.28
CA PHE A 19 4.82 -14.60 10.91
C PHE A 19 5.34 -15.27 12.19
N SER A 20 6.65 -15.33 12.37
CA SER A 20 7.23 -15.88 13.61
C SER A 20 7.01 -14.95 14.81
N ASN A 21 6.69 -13.69 14.56
CA ASN A 21 6.34 -12.74 15.59
C ASN A 21 4.83 -12.74 15.81
N ARG A 22 4.37 -13.03 17.04
CA ARG A 22 2.95 -13.05 17.35
C ARG A 22 2.27 -11.67 17.23
N HIS A 23 3.04 -10.61 17.19
CA HIS A 23 2.54 -9.25 17.00
C HIS A 23 2.63 -8.78 15.54
N HIS A 24 2.94 -9.68 14.62
CA HIS A 24 3.05 -9.32 13.21
C HIS A 24 1.75 -8.73 12.66
N LEU A 25 1.90 -7.89 11.65
CA LEU A 25 0.80 -7.35 10.87
C LEU A 25 0.82 -7.95 9.48
N VAL A 26 -0.29 -7.86 8.78
CA VAL A 26 -0.42 -8.39 7.43
C VAL A 26 -0.62 -7.21 6.48
N ASP A 27 0.09 -7.22 5.37
CA ASP A 27 -0.09 -6.23 4.31
C ASP A 27 -1.44 -6.49 3.64
N ALA A 28 -2.36 -5.54 3.76
CA ALA A 28 -3.72 -5.69 3.24
C ALA A 28 -3.74 -6.02 1.75
N LYS A 29 -2.80 -5.48 0.97
CA LYS A 29 -2.71 -5.74 -0.47
C LYS A 29 -2.40 -7.21 -0.75
N GLN A 30 -1.54 -7.83 0.05
CA GLN A 30 -1.06 -9.19 -0.20
C GLN A 30 -2.16 -10.25 -0.05
N ILE A 31 -3.16 -9.99 0.78
CA ILE A 31 -4.23 -10.95 1.06
C ILE A 31 -5.53 -10.58 0.37
N CYS A 32 -5.56 -9.52 -0.42
CA CYS A 32 -6.75 -9.05 -1.10
C CYS A 32 -6.85 -9.64 -2.50
N GLN A 33 -8.01 -10.17 -2.86
CA GLN A 33 -8.26 -10.72 -4.20
C GLN A 33 -8.66 -9.63 -5.20
N SER A 34 -9.20 -8.52 -4.72
CA SER A 34 -9.67 -7.43 -5.57
C SER A 34 -8.75 -6.22 -5.44
N VAL A 35 -7.61 -6.28 -6.14
CA VAL A 35 -6.59 -5.22 -6.13
C VAL A 35 -6.65 -4.47 -7.45
N THR A 36 -6.72 -3.15 -7.38
CA THR A 36 -6.72 -2.28 -8.57
C THR A 36 -5.73 -1.13 -8.39
N GLY A 37 -5.29 -0.57 -9.53
CA GLY A 37 -4.34 0.51 -9.55
C GLY A 37 -2.89 0.05 -9.67
N PRO A 38 -1.94 0.98 -9.74
CA PRO A 38 -0.52 0.65 -9.91
C PRO A 38 0.08 0.02 -8.65
N ASP A 39 1.25 -0.62 -8.83
CA ASP A 39 1.99 -1.26 -7.72
C ASP A 39 2.83 -0.29 -6.91
N TYR A 40 2.83 0.98 -7.26
CA TYR A 40 3.61 2.01 -6.58
C TYR A 40 2.69 3.07 -5.98
N THR A 41 3.18 3.76 -4.95
CA THR A 41 2.45 4.84 -4.27
C THR A 41 3.20 6.16 -4.29
N PHE A 42 4.51 6.15 -4.50
CA PHE A 42 5.32 7.36 -4.57
C PHE A 42 5.74 7.64 -6.00
N THR A 43 5.43 8.84 -6.51
CA THR A 43 5.71 9.23 -7.89
C THR A 43 6.54 10.52 -7.99
N GLY A 44 6.68 11.28 -6.91
CA GLY A 44 7.31 12.60 -6.94
C GLY A 44 6.52 13.61 -7.76
N PHE A 45 5.18 13.51 -7.75
CA PHE A 45 4.21 14.32 -8.50
C PHE A 45 4.05 13.97 -9.98
N LYS A 46 5.06 13.41 -10.63
CA LYS A 46 5.10 13.28 -12.09
C LYS A 46 4.42 12.00 -12.60
N VAL A 47 3.46 12.15 -13.51
CA VAL A 47 2.79 11.03 -14.18
C VAL A 47 3.80 10.28 -15.07
N GLY A 48 3.81 8.96 -14.96
CA GLY A 48 4.71 8.11 -15.76
C GLY A 48 6.15 8.09 -15.28
N ALA A 49 6.46 8.68 -14.13
CA ALA A 49 7.81 8.61 -13.58
C ALA A 49 8.18 7.16 -13.24
N GLN A 50 9.39 6.77 -13.62
CA GLN A 50 9.87 5.40 -13.42
C GLN A 50 11.26 5.41 -12.81
N PRO A 51 11.55 4.46 -11.90
CA PRO A 51 10.61 3.54 -11.26
C PRO A 51 9.81 4.21 -10.15
N GLY A 52 8.54 3.87 -10.03
CA GLY A 52 7.75 4.24 -8.87
C GLY A 52 8.08 3.34 -7.69
N LYS A 53 7.76 3.80 -6.48
CA LYS A 53 8.02 3.05 -5.25
C LYS A 53 6.74 2.84 -4.45
N ARG A 54 6.59 1.65 -3.88
CA ARG A 54 5.52 1.38 -2.93
C ARG A 54 6.04 1.58 -1.52
N ILE A 55 5.60 2.65 -0.87
CA ILE A 55 6.04 3.01 0.48
C ILE A 55 4.90 3.35 1.41
N ASP A 56 3.67 3.37 0.92
CA ASP A 56 2.46 3.60 1.71
C ASP A 56 1.70 2.29 1.84
N TYR A 57 1.27 1.96 3.05
CA TYR A 57 0.66 0.67 3.36
C TYR A 57 -0.56 0.80 4.24
N ILE A 58 -1.42 -0.19 4.11
CA ILE A 58 -2.44 -0.50 5.09
C ILE A 58 -2.11 -1.88 5.64
N PHE A 59 -1.70 -1.94 6.89
CA PHE A 59 -1.45 -3.19 7.60
C PHE A 59 -2.65 -3.55 8.45
N ILE A 60 -2.98 -4.82 8.47
CA ILE A 60 -4.12 -5.34 9.24
C ILE A 60 -3.65 -6.45 10.16
N LYS A 61 -4.49 -6.76 11.13
CA LYS A 61 -4.25 -7.85 12.06
C LYS A 61 -5.44 -8.82 12.03
N ASN A 62 -5.42 -9.81 12.90
CA ASN A 62 -6.45 -10.83 13.02
C ASN A 62 -7.86 -10.21 13.08
N ASN A 63 -8.84 -10.93 12.55
CA ASN A 63 -10.24 -10.53 12.56
C ASN A 63 -10.56 -9.37 11.61
N VAL A 64 -9.70 -9.11 10.65
CA VAL A 64 -9.95 -8.12 9.59
C VAL A 64 -9.76 -8.78 8.24
N GLN A 65 -10.73 -8.64 7.38
CA GLN A 65 -10.69 -9.10 6.00
C GLN A 65 -10.57 -7.90 5.07
N THR A 66 -9.68 -7.97 4.08
CA THR A 66 -9.59 -6.96 3.04
C THR A 66 -10.52 -7.33 1.89
N LEU A 67 -11.56 -6.54 1.68
CA LEU A 67 -12.54 -6.79 0.61
C LEU A 67 -12.06 -6.22 -0.71
N SER A 68 -11.43 -5.06 -0.69
CA SER A 68 -10.85 -4.44 -1.87
C SER A 68 -9.66 -3.57 -1.47
N TYR A 69 -8.74 -3.40 -2.41
CA TYR A 69 -7.55 -2.56 -2.24
C TYR A 69 -7.32 -1.80 -3.53
N LYS A 70 -7.13 -0.49 -3.43
CA LYS A 70 -6.99 0.35 -4.60
C LYS A 70 -5.95 1.44 -4.37
N VAL A 71 -5.04 1.59 -5.32
CA VAL A 71 -4.17 2.77 -5.42
C VAL A 71 -4.76 3.68 -6.48
N ILE A 72 -5.04 4.92 -6.11
CA ILE A 72 -5.77 5.87 -6.97
C ILE A 72 -4.77 6.74 -7.71
N GLU A 73 -4.82 6.72 -9.04
CA GLU A 73 -3.89 7.50 -9.87
C GLU A 73 -4.58 8.60 -10.69
N THR A 74 -5.53 9.28 -10.08
CA THR A 74 -6.21 10.42 -10.69
C THR A 74 -5.23 11.58 -10.83
N HIS A 75 -5.14 12.15 -12.02
CA HIS A 75 -4.23 13.27 -12.28
C HIS A 75 -4.84 14.24 -13.28
N SER A 76 -4.27 15.44 -13.36
CA SER A 76 -4.59 16.45 -14.33
C SER A 76 -3.30 16.84 -15.07
N GLY A 77 -3.27 16.60 -16.42
CA GLY A 77 -2.06 16.83 -17.20
C GLY A 77 -0.93 15.88 -16.82
N GLU A 78 0.28 16.42 -16.64
CA GLU A 78 1.49 15.65 -16.41
C GLU A 78 1.81 15.42 -14.94
N TYR A 79 0.99 15.96 -14.03
CA TYR A 79 1.29 15.94 -12.60
C TYR A 79 0.12 15.41 -11.79
N TYR A 80 0.46 14.71 -10.71
CA TYR A 80 -0.49 14.30 -9.68
C TYR A 80 -0.66 15.43 -8.66
N PRO A 81 -1.82 15.47 -7.95
CA PRO A 81 -2.03 16.48 -6.90
C PRO A 81 -1.16 16.28 -5.68
N SER A 82 -0.48 15.14 -5.54
CA SER A 82 0.46 14.83 -4.47
C SER A 82 1.62 14.02 -5.01
N ASP A 83 2.76 14.00 -4.32
CA ASP A 83 3.88 13.12 -4.65
C ASP A 83 3.61 11.66 -4.26
N HIS A 84 2.59 11.41 -3.45
CA HIS A 84 2.07 10.08 -3.13
C HIS A 84 0.69 9.89 -3.75
N LEU A 85 0.40 8.66 -4.16
CA LEU A 85 -0.93 8.28 -4.62
C LEU A 85 -1.77 7.84 -3.42
N PRO A 86 -3.07 8.20 -3.38
CA PRO A 86 -3.95 7.71 -2.32
C PRO A 86 -4.09 6.20 -2.36
N VAL A 87 -4.13 5.59 -1.18
CA VAL A 87 -4.39 4.16 -1.02
C VAL A 87 -5.71 4.00 -0.28
N ASN A 88 -6.59 3.20 -0.84
CA ASN A 88 -7.92 2.95 -0.29
C ASN A 88 -8.14 1.44 -0.14
N ALA A 89 -8.70 1.02 0.97
CA ALA A 89 -9.11 -0.36 1.17
C ALA A 89 -10.46 -0.43 1.85
N SER A 90 -11.28 -1.39 1.43
CA SER A 90 -12.51 -1.73 2.13
C SER A 90 -12.23 -2.92 3.02
N LEU A 91 -12.51 -2.80 4.30
CA LEU A 91 -12.19 -3.79 5.30
C LEU A 91 -13.48 -4.28 5.97
N ARG A 92 -13.46 -5.55 6.37
CA ARG A 92 -14.53 -6.15 7.16
C ARG A 92 -13.95 -6.63 8.48
N PHE A 93 -14.54 -6.18 9.56
CA PHE A 93 -14.16 -6.61 10.92
C PHE A 93 -15.07 -7.75 11.36
N TYR A 94 -14.48 -8.76 11.96
CA TYR A 94 -15.21 -9.90 12.51
C TYR A 94 -15.53 -9.72 13.98
#